data_072befba06e8ee3d94979042975ee259
#
_entry.id   072befba06e8ee3d94979042975ee259
#
_cell.length_a   1.000
_cell.length_b   1.000
_cell.length_c   1.000
_cell.angle_alpha   90.00
_cell.angle_beta   90.00
_cell.angle_gamma   90.00
#
_symmetry.space_group_name_H-M   'P 1'
#
loop_
_entity.id
_entity.type
_entity.pdbx_description
1 polymer ?
#
loop_
_entity_poly.entity_id
_entity_poly.type
_entity_poly.pdbx_seq_one_letter_code
_entity_poly.pdbx_strand_id
1 'polypeptide(L)'
;MILQTGQRTDIPAFYGQWLINRIREGFVDVRNPYNPLQVTRYPINQEVVDGIAFCTKNPLPFIPLLNEIVDYRQYWHMTITPYGTDIEPYVPTYASVIEGFKHISKQLNSQSMVWRYDPIILTNEYTVDFHCESFYKMAQALKGYTDTVVVSFLDIFDKVVQNFPEGYRPSLDIQTKIIKEFVSIAHSNHMNLKTCGEGVIFKELGADTEGCLTLDCYESAWNIKLKAPKRAPARPECNCYLHGDIGAYDSCSHFCRYCYANTNRAVVRYNRLHHDPNSSLLIGRLSKREIIKESTEKSWIINETVTQDSLF
;
A
#
# COMPACT_ATOMS: atom_id res chain seq x y z
N MET A 1 -7.58 15.20 1.72
CA MET A 1 -7.67 13.71 1.75
C MET A 1 -6.33 13.07 1.45
N ILE A 2 -6.12 11.80 1.81
CA ILE A 2 -4.98 11.00 1.37
C ILE A 2 -5.41 10.16 0.15
N LEU A 3 -4.75 10.36 -0.99
CA LEU A 3 -5.00 9.57 -2.20
C LEU A 3 -4.32 8.21 -2.08
N GLN A 4 -5.06 7.11 -2.25
CA GLN A 4 -4.54 5.74 -2.15
C GLN A 4 -4.38 5.11 -3.55
N THR A 5 -3.25 4.48 -3.82
CA THR A 5 -2.93 3.97 -5.17
C THR A 5 -2.73 2.45 -5.25
N GLY A 6 -2.94 1.70 -4.19
CA GLY A 6 -2.48 0.31 -4.20
C GLY A 6 -3.29 -0.70 -3.40
N GLN A 7 -4.56 -0.44 -3.08
CA GLN A 7 -5.36 -1.42 -2.35
C GLN A 7 -5.99 -2.46 -3.27
N ARG A 8 -6.36 -2.08 -4.50
CA ARG A 8 -7.04 -2.95 -5.47
C ARG A 8 -6.20 -3.27 -6.69
N THR A 9 -5.03 -2.61 -6.84
CA THR A 9 -4.08 -2.82 -7.94
C THR A 9 -2.70 -2.30 -7.55
N ASP A 10 -1.73 -2.39 -8.43
CA ASP A 10 -0.39 -1.78 -8.28
C ASP A 10 -0.22 -0.68 -9.34
N ILE A 11 -0.64 0.55 -8.98
CA ILE A 11 -0.58 1.69 -9.90
C ILE A 11 0.86 2.05 -10.26
N PRO A 12 1.82 2.14 -9.32
CA PRO A 12 3.21 2.41 -9.68
C PRO A 12 3.81 1.40 -10.66
N ALA A 13 3.48 0.12 -10.53
CA ALA A 13 4.02 -0.91 -11.39
C ALA A 13 3.44 -0.90 -12.82
N PHE A 14 2.17 -0.53 -12.98
CA PHE A 14 1.46 -0.78 -14.25
C PHE A 14 0.75 0.42 -14.84
N TYR A 15 0.51 1.48 -14.07
CA TYR A 15 -0.39 2.57 -14.45
C TYR A 15 0.18 3.95 -14.11
N GLY A 16 1.50 4.06 -13.98
CA GLY A 16 2.17 5.30 -13.58
C GLY A 16 1.83 6.47 -14.50
N GLN A 17 1.89 6.29 -15.81
CA GLN A 17 1.55 7.35 -16.77
C GLN A 17 0.07 7.78 -16.67
N TRP A 18 -0.84 6.84 -16.42
CA TRP A 18 -2.24 7.18 -16.18
C TRP A 18 -2.39 8.05 -14.93
N LEU A 19 -1.74 7.73 -13.83
CA LEU A 19 -1.77 8.55 -12.62
C LEU A 19 -1.28 9.97 -12.89
N ILE A 20 -0.16 10.12 -13.60
CA ILE A 20 0.36 11.44 -13.96
C ILE A 20 -0.66 12.22 -14.82
N ASN A 21 -1.28 11.56 -15.79
CA ASN A 21 -2.31 12.21 -16.60
C ASN A 21 -3.53 12.62 -15.76
N ARG A 22 -3.93 11.82 -14.76
CA ARG A 22 -5.03 12.20 -13.85
C ARG A 22 -4.67 13.38 -12.96
N ILE A 23 -3.43 13.43 -12.47
CA ILE A 23 -2.92 14.58 -11.70
C ILE A 23 -2.94 15.86 -12.55
N ARG A 24 -2.49 15.79 -13.80
CA ARG A 24 -2.50 16.94 -14.73
C ARG A 24 -3.92 17.41 -15.08
N GLU A 25 -4.85 16.50 -15.22
CA GLU A 25 -6.28 16.78 -15.49
C GLU A 25 -7.03 17.27 -14.23
N GLY A 26 -6.49 17.03 -13.04
CA GLY A 26 -7.05 17.49 -11.78
C GLY A 26 -8.20 16.62 -11.22
N PHE A 27 -8.51 15.48 -11.84
CA PHE A 27 -9.54 14.56 -11.33
C PHE A 27 -9.33 13.13 -11.79
N VAL A 28 -9.96 12.20 -11.06
CA VAL A 28 -10.03 10.77 -11.39
C VAL A 28 -11.45 10.26 -11.15
N ASP A 29 -11.93 9.40 -12.03
CA ASP A 29 -13.20 8.70 -11.89
C ASP A 29 -12.96 7.27 -11.38
N VAL A 30 -13.70 6.86 -10.35
CA VAL A 30 -13.58 5.55 -9.72
C VAL A 30 -14.92 4.85 -9.71
N ARG A 31 -15.02 3.69 -10.37
CA ARG A 31 -16.23 2.87 -10.33
C ARG A 31 -16.40 2.21 -8.97
N ASN A 32 -17.63 2.23 -8.46
CA ASN A 32 -17.99 1.43 -7.31
C ASN A 32 -17.86 -0.07 -7.66
N PRO A 33 -17.01 -0.85 -6.94
CA PRO A 33 -16.81 -2.26 -7.27
C PRO A 33 -18.06 -3.14 -7.09
N TYR A 34 -19.03 -2.67 -6.31
CA TYR A 34 -20.28 -3.39 -6.05
C TYR A 34 -21.44 -2.91 -6.93
N ASN A 35 -21.31 -1.73 -7.56
CA ASN A 35 -22.28 -1.18 -8.50
C ASN A 35 -21.57 -0.39 -9.63
N PRO A 36 -21.22 -1.07 -10.74
CA PRO A 36 -20.44 -0.45 -11.82
C PRO A 36 -21.12 0.76 -12.49
N LEU A 37 -22.43 0.97 -12.30
CA LEU A 37 -23.12 2.14 -12.80
C LEU A 37 -22.89 3.40 -11.95
N GLN A 38 -22.35 3.24 -10.74
CA GLN A 38 -21.98 4.35 -9.88
C GLN A 38 -20.50 4.66 -10.01
N VAL A 39 -20.20 5.91 -10.31
CA VAL A 39 -18.84 6.43 -10.43
C VAL A 39 -18.69 7.59 -9.45
N THR A 40 -17.60 7.58 -8.69
CA THR A 40 -17.21 8.73 -7.86
C THR A 40 -16.10 9.48 -8.57
N ARG A 41 -16.26 10.78 -8.77
CA ARG A 41 -15.21 11.67 -9.25
C ARG A 41 -14.49 12.29 -8.08
N TYR A 42 -13.21 12.00 -7.95
CA TYR A 42 -12.34 12.61 -6.93
C TYR A 42 -11.52 13.74 -7.56
N PRO A 43 -11.53 14.94 -6.97
CA PRO A 43 -10.58 15.97 -7.36
C PRO A 43 -9.17 15.54 -6.95
N ILE A 44 -8.20 15.73 -7.86
CA ILE A 44 -6.77 15.52 -7.59
C ILE A 44 -6.04 16.83 -7.79
N ASN A 45 -6.05 17.67 -6.76
CA ASN A 45 -5.29 18.91 -6.70
C ASN A 45 -4.76 19.11 -5.29
N GLN A 46 -3.80 20.02 -5.11
CA GLN A 46 -3.13 20.27 -3.84
C GLN A 46 -4.04 20.88 -2.76
N GLU A 47 -5.20 21.44 -3.13
CA GLU A 47 -6.17 21.97 -2.19
C GLU A 47 -6.95 20.86 -1.46
N VAL A 48 -7.07 19.69 -2.09
CA VAL A 48 -7.85 18.57 -1.58
C VAL A 48 -6.96 17.39 -1.18
N VAL A 49 -5.90 17.10 -1.97
CA VAL A 49 -4.99 15.98 -1.74
C VAL A 49 -3.83 16.41 -0.84
N ASP A 50 -3.85 15.98 0.40
CA ASP A 50 -2.82 16.25 1.40
C ASP A 50 -1.53 15.48 1.15
N GLY A 51 -1.64 14.33 0.51
CA GLY A 51 -0.55 13.47 0.09
C GLY A 51 -1.04 12.23 -0.62
N ILE A 52 -0.11 11.51 -1.24
CA ILE A 52 -0.35 10.28 -1.98
C ILE A 52 0.30 9.10 -1.23
N ALA A 53 -0.50 8.11 -0.87
CA ALA A 53 -0.04 6.85 -0.30
C ALA A 53 0.09 5.79 -1.39
N PHE A 54 1.31 5.40 -1.67
CA PHE A 54 1.66 4.38 -2.65
C PHE A 54 1.77 3.01 -1.98
N CYS A 55 1.18 1.97 -2.60
CA CYS A 55 1.44 0.57 -2.24
C CYS A 55 1.86 -0.16 -3.50
N THR A 56 3.07 -0.74 -3.52
CA THR A 56 3.61 -1.38 -4.72
C THR A 56 4.54 -2.53 -4.38
N LYS A 57 4.60 -3.52 -5.28
CA LYS A 57 5.63 -4.55 -5.33
C LYS A 57 6.73 -4.25 -6.36
N ASN A 58 6.54 -3.23 -7.19
CA ASN A 58 7.51 -2.86 -8.22
C ASN A 58 7.48 -1.34 -8.46
N PRO A 59 8.33 -0.57 -7.77
CA PRO A 59 8.42 0.87 -7.96
C PRO A 59 9.17 1.27 -9.25
N LEU A 60 9.93 0.35 -9.85
CA LEU A 60 10.88 0.66 -10.92
C LEU A 60 10.27 1.41 -12.12
N PRO A 61 9.06 1.02 -12.64
CA PRO A 61 8.45 1.75 -13.75
C PRO A 61 8.00 3.18 -13.38
N PHE A 62 7.82 3.47 -12.09
CA PHE A 62 7.39 4.78 -11.62
C PHE A 62 8.56 5.74 -11.33
N ILE A 63 9.77 5.23 -11.12
CA ILE A 63 10.95 6.05 -10.80
C ILE A 63 11.16 7.21 -11.81
N PRO A 64 11.05 7.00 -13.14
CA PRO A 64 11.20 8.10 -14.09
C PRO A 64 10.13 9.19 -13.99
N LEU A 65 9.01 8.90 -13.33
CA LEU A 65 7.86 9.79 -13.18
C LEU A 65 7.84 10.56 -11.85
N LEU A 66 8.75 10.29 -10.94
CA LEU A 66 8.78 10.90 -9.59
C LEU A 66 8.81 12.43 -9.64
N ASN A 67 9.53 13.01 -10.60
CA ASN A 67 9.61 14.45 -10.77
C ASN A 67 8.26 15.11 -11.12
N GLU A 68 7.31 14.35 -11.66
CA GLU A 68 5.97 14.85 -12.00
C GLU A 68 5.07 15.06 -10.77
N ILE A 69 5.47 14.51 -9.62
CA ILE A 69 4.70 14.53 -8.37
C ILE A 69 5.49 15.09 -7.19
N VAL A 70 6.57 15.81 -7.46
CA VAL A 70 7.44 16.38 -6.38
C VAL A 70 6.68 17.35 -5.45
N ASP A 71 5.65 18.01 -5.97
CA ASP A 71 4.82 18.94 -5.20
C ASP A 71 3.79 18.26 -4.28
N TYR A 72 3.65 16.93 -4.38
CA TYR A 72 2.79 16.14 -3.51
C TYR A 72 3.59 15.46 -2.41
N ARG A 73 3.11 15.50 -1.18
CA ARG A 73 3.64 14.66 -0.10
C ARG A 73 3.42 13.21 -0.46
N GLN A 74 4.43 12.37 -0.27
CA GLN A 74 4.42 10.97 -0.68
C GLN A 74 4.66 10.06 0.53
N TYR A 75 3.94 8.95 0.60
CA TYR A 75 4.12 7.90 1.60
C TYR A 75 4.12 6.55 0.90
N TRP A 76 5.22 5.83 0.97
CA TRP A 76 5.44 4.63 0.17
C TRP A 76 5.43 3.37 1.01
N HIS A 77 4.45 2.50 0.79
CA HIS A 77 4.46 1.12 1.22
C HIS A 77 5.00 0.25 0.09
N MET A 78 6.22 -0.26 0.25
CA MET A 78 6.81 -1.17 -0.72
C MET A 78 6.84 -2.59 -0.17
N THR A 79 6.12 -3.47 -0.85
CA THR A 79 6.11 -4.88 -0.49
C THR A 79 7.31 -5.57 -1.09
N ILE A 80 8.20 -6.05 -0.22
CA ILE A 80 9.40 -6.80 -0.58
C ILE A 80 9.37 -8.11 0.21
N THR A 81 9.17 -9.20 -0.50
CA THR A 81 9.02 -10.57 0.00
C THR A 81 10.06 -11.48 -0.63
N PRO A 82 10.45 -12.60 0.00
CA PRO A 82 11.51 -13.45 -0.49
C PRO A 82 11.06 -14.49 -1.52
N TYR A 83 9.79 -14.43 -1.95
CA TYR A 83 9.19 -15.49 -2.78
C TYR A 83 9.74 -15.50 -4.21
N GLY A 84 9.80 -16.71 -4.77
CA GLY A 84 10.12 -16.94 -6.18
C GLY A 84 8.91 -16.81 -7.11
N THR A 85 9.12 -17.15 -8.36
CA THR A 85 8.08 -17.10 -9.41
C THR A 85 6.98 -18.13 -9.22
N ASP A 86 7.18 -19.10 -8.35
CA ASP A 86 6.18 -20.09 -7.90
C ASP A 86 5.03 -19.44 -7.12
N ILE A 87 5.31 -18.42 -6.33
CA ILE A 87 4.32 -17.64 -5.54
C ILE A 87 4.02 -16.28 -6.19
N GLU A 88 5.04 -15.59 -6.69
CA GLU A 88 4.97 -14.23 -7.25
C GLU A 88 5.49 -14.21 -8.71
N PRO A 89 4.71 -14.74 -9.68
CA PRO A 89 5.20 -15.03 -11.02
C PRO A 89 5.81 -13.86 -11.79
N TYR A 90 5.36 -12.64 -11.53
CA TYR A 90 5.77 -11.46 -12.32
C TYR A 90 6.17 -10.27 -11.41
N VAL A 91 6.52 -10.55 -10.16
CA VAL A 91 7.17 -9.57 -9.29
C VAL A 91 8.67 -9.59 -9.60
N PRO A 92 9.35 -8.43 -9.69
CA PRO A 92 10.80 -8.39 -9.85
C PRO A 92 11.51 -9.03 -8.66
N THR A 93 12.79 -9.39 -8.82
CA THR A 93 13.59 -9.90 -7.72
C THR A 93 13.61 -8.90 -6.57
N TYR A 94 13.60 -9.39 -5.32
CA TYR A 94 13.63 -8.50 -4.16
C TYR A 94 14.86 -7.58 -4.15
N ALA A 95 15.99 -8.03 -4.71
CA ALA A 95 17.20 -7.20 -4.84
C ALA A 95 16.94 -5.96 -5.72
N SER A 96 16.27 -6.13 -6.87
CA SER A 96 15.91 -5.02 -7.76
C SER A 96 14.93 -4.05 -7.08
N VAL A 97 13.96 -4.57 -6.33
CA VAL A 97 12.98 -3.74 -5.60
C VAL A 97 13.64 -2.97 -4.47
N ILE A 98 14.61 -3.58 -3.76
CA ILE A 98 15.43 -2.90 -2.72
C ILE A 98 16.19 -1.71 -3.32
N GLU A 99 16.77 -1.85 -4.51
CA GLU A 99 17.46 -0.71 -5.14
C GLU A 99 16.48 0.41 -5.53
N GLY A 100 15.30 0.08 -6.03
CA GLY A 100 14.22 1.05 -6.24
C GLY A 100 13.77 1.73 -4.94
N PHE A 101 13.63 0.96 -3.86
CA PHE A 101 13.32 1.47 -2.51
C PHE A 101 14.35 2.50 -2.05
N LYS A 102 15.63 2.16 -2.10
CA LYS A 102 16.73 3.04 -1.71
C LYS A 102 16.77 4.32 -2.56
N HIS A 103 16.48 4.19 -3.85
CA HIS A 103 16.42 5.35 -4.76
C HIS A 103 15.36 6.35 -4.33
N ILE A 104 14.14 5.90 -4.05
CA ILE A 104 13.03 6.75 -3.63
C ILE A 104 13.27 7.30 -2.20
N SER A 105 13.77 6.47 -1.28
CA SER A 105 14.09 6.90 0.07
C SER A 105 15.10 8.06 0.12
N LYS A 106 16.08 8.08 -0.78
CA LYS A 106 17.06 9.17 -0.88
C LYS A 106 16.46 10.49 -1.36
N GLN A 107 15.35 10.45 -2.09
CA GLN A 107 14.65 11.64 -2.57
C GLN A 107 13.66 12.20 -1.54
N LEU A 108 13.14 11.32 -0.65
CA LEU A 108 12.17 11.67 0.38
C LEU A 108 12.85 11.72 1.77
N ASN A 109 12.48 10.79 2.62
CA ASN A 109 13.08 10.52 3.93
C ASN A 109 12.70 9.08 4.38
N SER A 110 13.35 8.55 5.40
CA SER A 110 13.09 7.20 5.91
C SER A 110 11.68 7.03 6.49
N GLN A 111 11.09 8.10 7.04
CA GLN A 111 9.75 8.07 7.66
C GLN A 111 8.62 8.00 6.62
N SER A 112 8.89 8.47 5.39
CA SER A 112 7.96 8.37 4.26
C SER A 112 8.01 7.02 3.55
N MET A 113 8.91 6.13 3.98
CA MET A 113 9.18 4.84 3.38
C MET A 113 8.87 3.70 4.34
N VAL A 114 8.05 2.77 3.93
CA VAL A 114 7.67 1.60 4.74
C VAL A 114 7.96 0.33 3.95
N TRP A 115 8.76 -0.54 4.54
CA TRP A 115 8.93 -1.88 4.02
C TRP A 115 7.76 -2.77 4.46
N ARG A 116 7.11 -3.47 3.53
CA ARG A 116 6.10 -4.49 3.82
C ARG A 116 6.67 -5.87 3.53
N TYR A 117 6.83 -6.68 4.57
CA TYR A 117 7.10 -8.12 4.44
C TYR A 117 5.77 -8.86 4.65
N ASP A 118 4.93 -8.84 3.62
CA ASP A 118 3.50 -9.13 3.73
C ASP A 118 2.96 -9.75 2.42
N PRO A 119 2.34 -10.94 2.50
CA PRO A 119 2.14 -11.78 3.68
C PRO A 119 3.32 -12.73 3.98
N ILE A 120 3.42 -13.23 5.22
CA ILE A 120 4.27 -14.35 5.59
C ILE A 120 3.52 -15.65 5.22
N ILE A 121 4.14 -16.45 4.33
CA ILE A 121 3.58 -17.71 3.81
C ILE A 121 4.51 -18.86 4.21
N LEU A 122 4.00 -19.84 4.91
CA LEU A 122 4.76 -21.05 5.22
C LEU A 122 4.42 -22.19 4.24
N THR A 123 5.45 -22.86 3.78
CA THR A 123 5.40 -24.08 2.97
C THR A 123 6.58 -24.98 3.36
N ASN A 124 6.77 -26.11 2.68
CA ASN A 124 7.95 -26.93 2.86
C ASN A 124 9.25 -26.22 2.44
N GLU A 125 9.18 -25.28 1.51
CA GLU A 125 10.31 -24.49 1.02
C GLU A 125 10.47 -23.21 1.84
N TYR A 126 9.41 -22.49 2.08
CA TYR A 126 9.38 -21.23 2.83
C TYR A 126 9.13 -21.52 4.31
N THR A 127 10.16 -22.04 4.99
CA THR A 127 10.12 -22.43 6.40
C THR A 127 10.29 -21.22 7.32
N VAL A 128 10.10 -21.42 8.63
CA VAL A 128 10.38 -20.39 9.65
C VAL A 128 11.81 -19.89 9.53
N ASP A 129 12.79 -20.81 9.44
CA ASP A 129 14.20 -20.46 9.37
C ASP A 129 14.53 -19.71 8.07
N PHE A 130 13.93 -20.11 6.93
CA PHE A 130 14.02 -19.37 5.67
C PHE A 130 13.52 -17.94 5.82
N HIS A 131 12.38 -17.72 6.49
CA HIS A 131 11.83 -16.40 6.72
C HIS A 131 12.73 -15.55 7.62
N CYS A 132 13.24 -16.12 8.72
CA CYS A 132 14.15 -15.41 9.64
C CYS A 132 15.42 -14.96 8.91
N GLU A 133 16.04 -15.84 8.13
CA GLU A 133 17.24 -15.53 7.34
C GLU A 133 16.97 -14.47 6.27
N SER A 134 15.89 -14.62 5.53
CA SER A 134 15.48 -13.67 4.46
C SER A 134 15.15 -12.30 5.03
N PHE A 135 14.39 -12.25 6.13
CA PHE A 135 14.04 -11.02 6.82
C PHE A 135 15.29 -10.30 7.34
N TYR A 136 16.23 -11.03 7.94
CA TYR A 136 17.51 -10.47 8.38
C TYR A 136 18.29 -9.83 7.22
N LYS A 137 18.46 -10.54 6.10
CA LYS A 137 19.18 -10.03 4.91
C LYS A 137 18.53 -8.76 4.35
N MET A 138 17.19 -8.75 4.25
CA MET A 138 16.44 -7.59 3.76
C MET A 138 16.49 -6.41 4.73
N ALA A 139 16.38 -6.66 6.05
CA ALA A 139 16.50 -5.63 7.07
C ALA A 139 17.87 -4.96 7.04
N GLN A 140 18.95 -5.76 6.92
CA GLN A 140 20.32 -5.23 6.75
C GLN A 140 20.43 -4.35 5.49
N ALA A 141 19.84 -4.78 4.37
CA ALA A 141 19.90 -4.05 3.12
C ALA A 141 19.11 -2.73 3.14
N LEU A 142 18.04 -2.66 3.95
CA LEU A 142 17.14 -1.51 4.07
C LEU A 142 17.49 -0.59 5.26
N LYS A 143 18.48 -0.95 6.07
CA LYS A 143 18.91 -0.15 7.21
C LYS A 143 19.26 1.28 6.81
N GLY A 144 18.62 2.26 7.46
CA GLY A 144 18.80 3.68 7.19
C GLY A 144 17.97 4.24 6.01
N TYR A 145 17.22 3.37 5.29
CA TYR A 145 16.32 3.78 4.22
C TYR A 145 14.84 3.76 4.64
N THR A 146 14.54 3.09 5.73
CA THR A 146 13.24 3.07 6.39
C THR A 146 13.45 2.89 7.89
N ASP A 147 12.52 3.37 8.69
CA ASP A 147 12.42 3.14 10.13
C ASP A 147 11.25 2.23 10.51
N THR A 148 10.51 1.73 9.51
CA THR A 148 9.30 0.93 9.72
C THR A 148 9.24 -0.27 8.80
N VAL A 149 8.96 -1.44 9.38
CA VAL A 149 8.59 -2.65 8.64
C VAL A 149 7.19 -3.12 9.08
N VAL A 150 6.34 -3.46 8.11
CA VAL A 150 4.99 -3.98 8.33
C VAL A 150 4.95 -5.46 7.95
N VAL A 151 4.40 -6.30 8.81
CA VAL A 151 4.25 -7.73 8.57
C VAL A 151 2.80 -8.17 8.77
N SER A 152 2.38 -9.20 8.05
CA SER A 152 1.14 -9.95 8.31
C SER A 152 1.31 -11.41 7.92
N PHE A 153 0.48 -12.28 8.46
CA PHE A 153 0.36 -13.65 8.00
C PHE A 153 -0.68 -13.76 6.88
N LEU A 154 -0.57 -14.83 6.10
CA LEU A 154 -1.52 -15.09 5.01
C LEU A 154 -2.97 -15.13 5.52
N ASP A 155 -3.80 -14.23 4.99
CA ASP A 155 -5.25 -14.27 5.17
C ASP A 155 -5.89 -15.22 4.16
N ILE A 156 -6.75 -16.12 4.64
CA ILE A 156 -7.39 -17.15 3.81
C ILE A 156 -8.73 -16.61 3.29
N PHE A 157 -8.68 -15.78 2.24
CA PHE A 157 -9.86 -15.35 1.51
C PHE A 157 -10.31 -16.41 0.48
N ASP A 158 -11.56 -16.38 0.06
CA ASP A 158 -12.10 -17.31 -0.95
C ASP A 158 -11.24 -17.39 -2.22
N LYS A 159 -10.76 -16.25 -2.70
CA LYS A 159 -9.86 -16.20 -3.87
C LYS A 159 -8.50 -16.85 -3.60
N VAL A 160 -7.99 -16.75 -2.38
CA VAL A 160 -6.74 -17.40 -1.96
C VAL A 160 -6.94 -18.92 -1.94
N VAL A 161 -8.03 -19.42 -1.37
CA VAL A 161 -8.36 -20.85 -1.39
C VAL A 161 -8.38 -21.41 -2.81
N GLN A 162 -8.91 -20.64 -3.78
CA GLN A 162 -8.99 -21.06 -5.17
C GLN A 162 -7.62 -21.00 -5.91
N ASN A 163 -6.84 -19.96 -5.69
CA ASN A 163 -5.60 -19.69 -6.44
C ASN A 163 -4.34 -20.25 -5.75
N PHE A 164 -4.45 -20.54 -4.45
CA PHE A 164 -3.35 -21.02 -3.62
C PHE A 164 -3.88 -22.03 -2.56
N PRO A 165 -4.40 -23.19 -3.00
CA PRO A 165 -5.07 -24.16 -2.11
C PRO A 165 -4.15 -24.78 -1.05
N GLU A 166 -2.83 -24.80 -1.27
CA GLU A 166 -1.83 -25.23 -0.30
C GLU A 166 -1.46 -24.17 0.74
N GLY A 167 -1.94 -22.91 0.55
CA GLY A 167 -1.72 -21.82 1.50
C GLY A 167 -2.49 -22.06 2.80
N TYR A 168 -1.86 -21.84 3.93
CA TYR A 168 -2.50 -21.92 5.24
C TYR A 168 -2.01 -20.83 6.19
N ARG A 169 -2.82 -20.51 7.16
CA ARG A 169 -2.42 -19.63 8.27
C ARG A 169 -1.73 -20.48 9.34
N PRO A 170 -0.50 -20.13 9.75
CA PRO A 170 0.23 -20.87 10.77
C PRO A 170 -0.49 -20.84 12.13
N SER A 171 -0.21 -21.81 13.01
CA SER A 171 -0.68 -21.79 14.40
C SER A 171 -0.12 -20.57 15.15
N LEU A 172 -0.80 -20.12 16.20
CA LEU A 172 -0.39 -18.97 16.99
C LEU A 172 1.04 -19.13 17.58
N ASP A 173 1.43 -20.34 17.97
CA ASP A 173 2.77 -20.61 18.50
C ASP A 173 3.86 -20.36 17.44
N ILE A 174 3.61 -20.78 16.20
CA ILE A 174 4.51 -20.52 15.07
C ILE A 174 4.56 -19.02 14.75
N GLN A 175 3.39 -18.37 14.70
CA GLN A 175 3.31 -16.93 14.49
C GLN A 175 4.09 -16.16 15.56
N THR A 176 3.90 -16.52 16.83
CA THR A 176 4.60 -15.93 17.99
C THR A 176 6.12 -16.08 17.86
N LYS A 177 6.59 -17.28 17.47
CA LYS A 177 8.04 -17.53 17.25
C LYS A 177 8.60 -16.60 16.16
N ILE A 178 7.90 -16.49 15.02
CA ILE A 178 8.33 -15.64 13.90
C ILE A 178 8.36 -14.16 14.31
N ILE A 179 7.27 -13.66 14.93
CA ILE A 179 7.18 -12.25 15.31
C ILE A 179 8.24 -11.88 16.34
N LYS A 180 8.50 -12.74 17.32
CA LYS A 180 9.55 -12.51 18.31
C LYS A 180 10.94 -12.32 17.66
N GLU A 181 11.26 -13.18 16.70
CA GLU A 181 12.52 -13.09 15.97
C GLU A 181 12.57 -11.84 15.07
N PHE A 182 11.48 -11.56 14.35
CA PHE A 182 11.38 -10.40 13.48
C PHE A 182 11.47 -9.07 14.25
N VAL A 183 10.86 -8.97 15.42
CA VAL A 183 11.01 -7.79 16.31
C VAL A 183 12.47 -7.59 16.70
N SER A 184 13.18 -8.64 17.10
CA SER A 184 14.59 -8.57 17.45
C SER A 184 15.46 -8.10 16.28
N ILE A 185 15.23 -8.68 15.08
CA ILE A 185 15.95 -8.30 13.86
C ILE A 185 15.64 -6.83 13.46
N ALA A 186 14.37 -6.44 13.50
CA ALA A 186 13.94 -5.08 13.14
C ALA A 186 14.61 -4.05 14.06
N HIS A 187 14.55 -4.25 15.38
CA HIS A 187 15.16 -3.34 16.36
C HIS A 187 16.69 -3.23 16.17
N SER A 188 17.38 -4.34 15.90
CA SER A 188 18.82 -4.35 15.63
C SER A 188 19.20 -3.57 14.37
N ASN A 189 18.22 -3.33 13.48
CA ASN A 189 18.36 -2.54 12.26
C ASN A 189 17.71 -1.15 12.34
N HIS A 190 17.33 -0.70 13.55
CA HIS A 190 16.67 0.59 13.81
C HIS A 190 15.32 0.73 13.11
N MET A 191 14.56 -0.36 13.03
CA MET A 191 13.21 -0.37 12.48
C MET A 191 12.20 -0.72 13.57
N ASN A 192 11.04 -0.05 13.54
CA ASN A 192 9.85 -0.44 14.29
C ASN A 192 9.07 -1.47 13.49
N LEU A 193 8.75 -2.62 14.10
CA LEU A 193 7.93 -3.64 13.48
C LEU A 193 6.46 -3.37 13.80
N LYS A 194 5.66 -3.18 12.75
CA LYS A 194 4.19 -3.07 12.84
C LYS A 194 3.53 -4.34 12.32
N THR A 195 2.38 -4.69 12.90
CA THR A 195 1.54 -5.77 12.36
C THR A 195 0.33 -5.20 11.61
N CYS A 196 -0.14 -5.90 10.58
CA CYS A 196 -1.28 -5.49 9.78
C CYS A 196 -2.39 -6.54 9.81
N GLY A 197 -3.53 -6.22 10.46
CA GLY A 197 -4.68 -7.10 10.54
C GLY A 197 -4.53 -8.29 11.48
N GLU A 198 -3.60 -8.19 12.44
CA GLU A 198 -3.31 -9.24 13.42
C GLU A 198 -3.92 -8.93 14.81
N GLY A 199 -4.67 -7.84 14.93
CA GLY A 199 -5.16 -7.36 16.22
C GLY A 199 -4.00 -7.00 17.16
N VAL A 200 -4.22 -7.18 18.47
CA VAL A 200 -3.26 -6.77 19.52
C VAL A 200 -2.40 -7.93 20.06
N ILE A 201 -2.52 -9.12 19.49
CA ILE A 201 -1.94 -10.36 20.04
C ILE A 201 -0.40 -10.35 20.13
N PHE A 202 0.26 -9.51 19.32
CA PHE A 202 1.71 -9.42 19.29
C PHE A 202 2.28 -8.19 20.01
N LYS A 203 1.43 -7.38 20.66
CA LYS A 203 1.84 -6.16 21.35
C LYS A 203 2.88 -6.42 22.45
N GLU A 204 2.67 -7.49 23.25
CA GLU A 204 3.59 -7.86 24.33
C GLU A 204 4.95 -8.40 23.84
N LEU A 205 5.05 -8.76 22.56
CA LEU A 205 6.32 -9.14 21.94
C LEU A 205 7.13 -7.93 21.43
N GLY A 206 6.59 -6.71 21.59
CA GLY A 206 7.21 -5.46 21.13
C GLY A 206 6.79 -5.04 19.71
N ALA A 207 5.78 -5.67 19.11
CA ALA A 207 5.24 -5.23 17.84
C ALA A 207 4.27 -4.05 18.05
N ASP A 208 4.33 -3.06 17.17
CA ASP A 208 3.35 -1.98 17.08
C ASP A 208 2.09 -2.50 16.37
N THR A 209 0.97 -2.48 17.06
CA THR A 209 -0.32 -3.00 16.59
C THR A 209 -1.34 -1.90 16.26
N GLU A 210 -0.93 -0.63 16.27
CA GLU A 210 -1.83 0.52 16.08
C GLU A 210 -2.28 0.72 14.62
N GLY A 211 -1.66 0.01 13.67
CA GLY A 211 -1.98 0.08 12.24
C GLY A 211 -0.84 0.68 11.40
N CYS A 212 -0.90 0.41 10.10
CA CYS A 212 0.19 0.71 9.19
C CYS A 212 -0.03 1.97 8.31
N LEU A 213 -1.25 2.50 8.25
CA LEU A 213 -1.64 3.72 7.52
C LEU A 213 -2.55 4.58 8.40
N THR A 214 -2.11 4.86 9.63
CA THR A 214 -2.81 5.74 10.59
C THR A 214 -2.49 7.20 10.31
N LEU A 215 -3.23 8.12 10.94
CA LEU A 215 -2.91 9.55 10.84
C LEU A 215 -1.52 9.84 11.37
N ASP A 216 -1.13 9.22 12.49
CA ASP A 216 0.20 9.40 13.09
C ASP A 216 1.33 9.02 12.14
N CYS A 217 1.13 8.00 11.28
CA CYS A 217 2.10 7.64 10.25
C CYS A 217 2.34 8.79 9.26
N TYR A 218 1.25 9.40 8.78
CA TYR A 218 1.34 10.53 7.83
C TYR A 218 1.82 11.81 8.52
N GLU A 219 1.32 12.10 9.72
CA GLU A 219 1.73 13.27 10.51
C GLU A 219 3.23 13.27 10.79
N SER A 220 3.76 12.12 11.20
CA SER A 220 5.20 11.94 11.47
C SER A 220 6.04 12.06 10.19
N ALA A 221 5.61 11.41 9.10
CA ALA A 221 6.35 11.43 7.83
C ALA A 221 6.41 12.81 7.19
N TRP A 222 5.38 13.63 7.37
CA TRP A 222 5.23 14.91 6.68
C TRP A 222 5.35 16.13 7.60
N ASN A 223 5.51 15.92 8.89
CA ASN A 223 5.57 16.98 9.92
C ASN A 223 4.38 17.96 9.83
N ILE A 224 3.17 17.42 9.80
CA ILE A 224 1.91 18.16 9.73
C ILE A 224 0.92 17.62 10.76
N LYS A 225 -0.22 18.32 10.96
CA LYS A 225 -1.36 17.83 11.75
C LYS A 225 -2.57 17.59 10.86
N LEU A 226 -3.24 16.46 11.06
CA LEU A 226 -4.36 16.00 10.26
C LEU A 226 -5.62 15.82 11.12
N LYS A 227 -6.76 16.24 10.58
CA LYS A 227 -8.09 15.94 11.12
C LYS A 227 -8.92 15.23 10.06
N ALA A 228 -8.82 13.93 10.04
CA ALA A 228 -9.59 13.12 9.09
C ALA A 228 -11.07 12.99 9.49
N PRO A 229 -11.96 12.70 8.53
CA PRO A 229 -13.32 12.29 8.81
C PRO A 229 -13.35 11.00 9.64
N LYS A 230 -14.53 10.67 10.19
CA LYS A 230 -14.70 9.43 10.94
C LYS A 230 -14.26 8.23 10.10
N ARG A 231 -13.40 7.41 10.67
CA ARG A 231 -12.86 6.24 10.01
C ARG A 231 -13.94 5.17 9.75
N ALA A 232 -13.91 4.60 8.55
CA ALA A 232 -14.61 3.36 8.23
C ALA A 232 -13.54 2.28 8.01
N PRO A 233 -13.31 1.36 8.98
CA PRO A 233 -12.29 0.33 8.84
C PRO A 233 -12.66 -0.66 7.72
N ALA A 234 -11.67 -1.10 6.95
CA ALA A 234 -11.87 -2.13 5.93
C ALA A 234 -12.18 -3.51 6.55
N ARG A 235 -11.72 -3.73 7.79
CA ARG A 235 -11.96 -4.93 8.61
C ARG A 235 -11.82 -4.57 10.11
N PRO A 236 -12.39 -5.36 11.04
CA PRO A 236 -12.44 -5.03 12.47
C PRO A 236 -11.07 -4.68 13.08
N GLU A 237 -10.03 -5.43 12.72
CA GLU A 237 -8.67 -5.26 13.26
C GLU A 237 -7.86 -4.17 12.53
N CYS A 238 -8.44 -3.49 11.55
CA CYS A 238 -7.74 -2.49 10.76
C CYS A 238 -7.94 -1.08 11.31
N ASN A 239 -6.85 -0.41 11.67
CA ASN A 239 -6.84 0.98 12.14
C ASN A 239 -6.42 1.99 11.06
N CYS A 240 -6.28 1.56 9.81
CA CYS A 240 -5.83 2.40 8.71
C CYS A 240 -6.90 3.35 8.17
N TYR A 241 -6.46 4.48 7.63
CA TYR A 241 -7.29 5.42 6.87
C TYR A 241 -7.14 5.09 5.38
N LEU A 242 -8.11 4.37 4.83
CA LEU A 242 -8.08 3.81 3.48
C LEU A 242 -9.07 4.49 2.51
N HIS A 243 -9.42 5.74 2.76
CA HIS A 243 -10.25 6.53 1.87
C HIS A 243 -9.49 6.94 0.60
N GLY A 244 -10.21 7.17 -0.49
CA GLY A 244 -9.63 7.70 -1.71
C GLY A 244 -8.80 6.71 -2.52
N ASP A 245 -9.05 5.38 -2.42
CA ASP A 245 -8.42 4.40 -3.30
C ASP A 245 -8.94 4.51 -4.73
N ILE A 246 -8.02 4.79 -5.65
CA ILE A 246 -8.30 4.99 -7.08
C ILE A 246 -8.01 3.76 -7.94
N GLY A 247 -7.67 2.63 -7.31
CA GLY A 247 -7.44 1.36 -7.99
C GLY A 247 -8.72 0.68 -8.51
N ALA A 248 -8.53 -0.39 -9.26
CA ALA A 248 -9.60 -1.28 -9.72
C ALA A 248 -9.22 -2.73 -9.45
N TYR A 249 -10.19 -3.56 -9.05
CA TYR A 249 -9.99 -5.00 -8.96
C TYR A 249 -9.66 -5.60 -10.33
N ASP A 250 -9.05 -6.77 -10.33
CA ASP A 250 -8.71 -7.52 -11.55
C ASP A 250 -7.88 -6.72 -12.57
N SER A 251 -6.93 -5.93 -12.10
CA SER A 251 -6.09 -5.10 -12.97
C SER A 251 -4.59 -5.25 -12.71
N CYS A 252 -4.16 -5.90 -11.62
CA CYS A 252 -2.76 -6.11 -11.30
C CYS A 252 -2.17 -7.30 -12.03
N SER A 253 -1.09 -7.11 -12.80
CA SER A 253 -0.43 -8.16 -13.59
C SER A 253 0.71 -8.89 -12.87
N HIS A 254 0.91 -8.69 -11.56
CA HIS A 254 1.87 -9.49 -10.78
C HIS A 254 1.44 -10.95 -10.64
N PHE A 255 0.12 -11.21 -10.62
CA PHE A 255 -0.47 -12.55 -10.49
C PHE A 255 0.02 -13.33 -9.27
N CYS A 256 0.29 -12.65 -8.17
CA CYS A 256 0.62 -13.31 -6.90
C CYS A 256 -0.48 -14.31 -6.55
N ARG A 257 -0.12 -15.53 -6.18
CA ARG A 257 -1.09 -16.63 -5.95
C ARG A 257 -2.03 -16.35 -4.77
N TYR A 258 -1.57 -15.61 -3.79
CA TYR A 258 -2.31 -15.21 -2.59
C TYR A 258 -3.13 -13.90 -2.76
N CYS A 259 -3.26 -13.38 -3.96
CA CYS A 259 -3.86 -12.08 -4.19
C CYS A 259 -5.38 -12.09 -3.99
N TYR A 260 -5.87 -11.25 -3.10
CA TYR A 260 -7.31 -11.05 -2.87
C TYR A 260 -7.96 -10.16 -3.95
N ALA A 261 -7.17 -9.35 -4.67
CA ALA A 261 -7.69 -8.33 -5.60
C ALA A 261 -7.98 -8.88 -7.00
N ASN A 262 -7.35 -9.99 -7.39
CA ASN A 262 -7.56 -10.61 -8.68
C ASN A 262 -8.46 -11.84 -8.60
N THR A 263 -9.41 -11.96 -9.53
CA THR A 263 -10.27 -13.14 -9.67
C THR A 263 -9.55 -14.23 -10.46
N ASN A 264 -9.08 -13.90 -11.66
CA ASN A 264 -8.29 -14.81 -12.48
C ASN A 264 -7.47 -14.06 -13.54
N ARG A 265 -6.52 -14.75 -14.16
CA ARG A 265 -5.60 -14.17 -15.16
C ARG A 265 -6.30 -13.67 -16.43
N ALA A 266 -7.38 -14.32 -16.85
CA ALA A 266 -8.08 -13.92 -18.08
C ALA A 266 -8.78 -12.56 -17.92
N VAL A 267 -9.46 -12.35 -16.79
CA VAL A 267 -10.10 -11.09 -16.47
C VAL A 267 -9.08 -9.96 -16.35
N VAL A 268 -7.96 -10.19 -15.68
CA VAL A 268 -6.88 -9.18 -15.59
C VAL A 268 -6.34 -8.81 -16.97
N ARG A 269 -6.08 -9.81 -17.84
CA ARG A 269 -5.61 -9.55 -19.21
C ARG A 269 -6.64 -8.76 -20.01
N TYR A 270 -7.91 -9.11 -19.90
CA TYR A 270 -9.00 -8.38 -20.55
C TYR A 270 -9.03 -6.93 -20.09
N ASN A 271 -9.00 -6.67 -18.78
CA ASN A 271 -9.00 -5.33 -18.21
C ASN A 271 -7.77 -4.52 -18.65
N ARG A 272 -6.60 -5.14 -18.68
CA ARG A 272 -5.36 -4.51 -19.17
C ARG A 272 -5.45 -4.06 -20.64
N LEU A 273 -6.10 -4.82 -21.48
CA LEU A 273 -6.34 -4.46 -22.90
C LEU A 273 -7.32 -3.27 -23.04
N HIS A 274 -8.15 -3.01 -22.01
CA HIS A 274 -9.11 -1.89 -21.98
C HIS A 274 -8.60 -0.70 -21.16
N HIS A 275 -7.34 -0.75 -20.72
CA HIS A 275 -6.69 0.41 -20.11
C HIS A 275 -6.32 1.44 -21.17
N ASP A 276 -6.66 2.70 -20.90
CA ASP A 276 -6.25 3.86 -21.68
C ASP A 276 -5.65 4.89 -20.73
N PRO A 277 -4.36 5.26 -20.86
CA PRO A 277 -3.73 6.20 -19.95
C PRO A 277 -4.36 7.61 -19.97
N ASN A 278 -5.16 7.92 -20.97
CA ASN A 278 -5.88 9.20 -21.08
C ASN A 278 -7.34 9.12 -20.57
N SER A 279 -7.84 7.92 -20.22
CA SER A 279 -9.17 7.78 -19.65
C SER A 279 -9.21 8.31 -18.21
N SER A 280 -10.33 8.89 -17.81
CA SER A 280 -10.57 9.27 -16.41
C SER A 280 -10.68 8.07 -15.47
N LEU A 281 -11.04 6.90 -16.01
CA LEU A 281 -11.11 5.61 -15.32
C LEU A 281 -9.82 4.82 -15.50
N LEU A 282 -9.40 4.06 -14.48
CA LEU A 282 -8.25 3.15 -14.61
C LEU A 282 -8.48 2.08 -15.69
N ILE A 283 -9.69 1.53 -15.75
CA ILE A 283 -10.06 0.50 -16.72
C ILE A 283 -11.31 0.94 -17.51
N GLY A 284 -11.20 0.90 -18.83
CA GLY A 284 -12.27 1.26 -19.75
C GLY A 284 -12.53 2.76 -19.83
N ARG A 285 -13.70 3.13 -20.31
CA ARG A 285 -14.15 4.52 -20.47
C ARG A 285 -15.53 4.70 -19.89
N LEU A 286 -15.89 5.93 -19.52
CA LEU A 286 -17.23 6.27 -19.07
C LEU A 286 -18.25 6.05 -20.19
N SER A 287 -19.40 5.54 -19.81
CA SER A 287 -20.57 5.41 -20.69
C SER A 287 -21.68 6.38 -20.26
N LYS A 288 -22.63 6.66 -21.17
CA LYS A 288 -23.80 7.51 -20.87
C LYS A 288 -24.74 6.93 -19.81
N ARG A 289 -24.57 5.66 -19.43
CA ARG A 289 -25.41 4.97 -18.43
C ARG A 289 -24.88 5.12 -17.01
N GLU A 290 -23.64 5.52 -16.86
CA GLU A 290 -23.01 5.64 -15.55
C GLU A 290 -23.38 6.97 -14.90
N ILE A 291 -23.69 6.92 -13.62
CA ILE A 291 -24.04 8.08 -12.80
C ILE A 291 -22.77 8.53 -12.07
N ILE A 292 -22.30 9.71 -12.42
CA ILE A 292 -21.13 10.32 -11.79
C ILE A 292 -21.60 11.14 -10.59
N LYS A 293 -21.00 10.87 -9.44
CA LYS A 293 -21.16 11.64 -8.21
C LYS A 293 -19.83 12.32 -7.87
N GLU A 294 -19.85 13.63 -7.73
CA GLU A 294 -18.69 14.37 -7.23
C GLU A 294 -18.39 13.98 -5.79
N SER A 295 -17.10 13.76 -5.50
CA SER A 295 -16.63 13.49 -4.15
C SER A 295 -16.74 14.75 -3.29
N THR A 296 -17.08 14.57 -2.02
CA THR A 296 -17.09 15.63 -1.01
C THR A 296 -15.81 15.69 -0.18
N GLU A 297 -14.79 14.98 -0.59
CA GLU A 297 -13.48 14.96 0.09
C GLU A 297 -12.84 16.35 0.12
N LYS A 298 -12.16 16.62 1.22
CA LYS A 298 -11.44 17.88 1.49
C LYS A 298 -10.08 17.58 2.06
N SER A 299 -9.23 18.59 2.14
CA SER A 299 -7.99 18.55 2.90
C SER A 299 -8.28 18.21 4.37
N TRP A 300 -7.45 17.36 4.95
CA TRP A 300 -7.46 17.02 6.38
C TRP A 300 -6.44 17.83 7.17
N ILE A 301 -5.61 18.64 6.51
CA ILE A 301 -4.58 19.46 7.16
C ILE A 301 -5.27 20.47 8.08
N ILE A 302 -4.82 20.52 9.33
CA ILE A 302 -5.20 21.56 10.29
C ILE A 302 -4.26 22.74 10.06
N ASN A 303 -4.78 23.82 9.46
CA ASN A 303 -4.05 25.09 9.48
C ASN A 303 -4.15 25.63 10.90
N GLU A 304 -3.08 25.56 11.68
CA GLU A 304 -2.98 26.30 12.92
C GLU A 304 -3.03 27.79 12.54
N THR A 305 -4.20 28.40 12.62
CA THR A 305 -4.32 29.84 12.72
C THR A 305 -3.59 30.21 14.00
N VAL A 306 -2.42 30.82 13.86
CA VAL A 306 -1.77 31.52 14.96
C VAL A 306 -2.78 32.57 15.44
N THR A 307 -3.55 32.25 16.45
CA THR A 307 -4.24 33.25 17.26
C THR A 307 -3.13 34.02 17.96
N GLN A 308 -2.72 35.14 17.37
CA GLN A 308 -2.08 36.20 18.11
C GLN A 308 -3.12 36.68 19.14
N ASP A 309 -3.11 36.03 20.31
CA ASP A 309 -3.69 36.68 21.50
C ASP A 309 -2.85 37.93 21.71
N SER A 310 -3.48 39.02 21.35
CA SER A 310 -3.02 40.37 21.68
C SER A 310 -2.82 40.48 23.18
N LEU A 311 -1.57 40.51 23.60
CA LEU A 311 -1.19 41.06 24.89
C LEU A 311 -1.54 42.56 24.89
N PHE A 312 -2.66 42.89 25.47
CA PHE A 312 -2.97 44.21 26.04
C PHE A 312 -3.55 44.04 27.44
#